data_d56668f3e8dfb78e9a5cd930b7514da4
#
_entry.id   d56668f3e8dfb78e9a5cd930b7514da4
#
_cell.length_a   1.000
_cell.length_b   1.000
_cell.length_c   1.000
_cell.angle_alpha   90.00
_cell.angle_beta   90.00
_cell.angle_gamma   90.00
#
_symmetry.space_group_name_H-M   'P 1'
#
loop_
_entity.id
_entity.type
_entity.pdbx_description
1 polymer ?
#
loop_
_entity_poly.entity_id
_entity_poly.type
_entity_poly.pdbx_seq_one_letter_code
_entity_poly.pdbx_strand_id
1 'polypeptide(L)'
;YHLSGEYEKAIATNQEAIATYNDSIAPGNVVIAYGEQANLYAELGMYDQALEMNKKAQYYSMLKDSFGLGDLYRYRAQIFRNMNQKDSVFHYLRLGEKLSMIQNSFKGVFVNKVETVNSYLDYPDSLEKALQLALSICPDTVRMPQWAKYQLNLHLGRALLQTGKEQNGIHLIDRAAQDLINMKFMEGR
;
A
#
# COMPACT_ATOMS: atom_id res chain seq x y z
N TYR A 1 -11.09 -21.23 5.92
CA TYR A 1 -10.27 -22.40 5.56
C TYR A 1 -9.86 -22.43 4.08
N HIS A 2 -10.66 -21.91 3.14
CA HIS A 2 -10.25 -21.84 1.72
C HIS A 2 -9.18 -20.76 1.43
N LEU A 3 -9.21 -19.65 2.17
CA LEU A 3 -8.25 -18.56 1.99
C LEU A 3 -6.81 -18.95 2.40
N SER A 4 -6.63 -19.79 3.44
CA SER A 4 -5.29 -20.21 3.88
C SER A 4 -4.51 -20.98 2.80
N GLY A 5 -5.17 -21.84 2.04
CA GLY A 5 -4.53 -22.59 0.95
C GLY A 5 -4.07 -21.72 -0.23
N GLU A 6 -4.71 -20.59 -0.46
CA GLU A 6 -4.30 -19.63 -1.49
C GLU A 6 -3.06 -18.84 -1.03
N TYR A 7 -3.00 -18.46 0.25
CA TYR A 7 -1.81 -17.81 0.83
C TYR A 7 -0.58 -18.72 0.83
N GLU A 8 -0.73 -20.00 1.21
CA GLU A 8 0.35 -20.97 1.18
C GLU A 8 0.91 -21.15 -0.24
N LYS A 9 0.03 -21.25 -1.25
CA LYS A 9 0.44 -21.31 -2.66
C LYS A 9 1.14 -20.03 -3.10
N ALA A 10 0.64 -18.86 -2.73
CA ALA A 10 1.26 -17.58 -3.05
C ALA A 10 2.65 -17.46 -2.43
N ILE A 11 2.81 -17.88 -1.17
CA ILE A 11 4.12 -17.91 -0.49
C ILE A 11 5.07 -18.86 -1.21
N ALA A 12 4.63 -20.07 -1.55
CA ALA A 12 5.45 -21.06 -2.27
C ALA A 12 5.91 -20.53 -3.63
N THR A 13 4.98 -19.93 -4.41
CA THR A 13 5.30 -19.32 -5.72
C THR A 13 6.32 -18.18 -5.57
N ASN A 14 6.17 -17.32 -4.56
CA ASN A 14 7.14 -16.26 -4.30
C ASN A 14 8.51 -16.82 -3.88
N GLN A 15 8.55 -17.89 -3.10
CA GLN A 15 9.80 -18.56 -2.73
C GLN A 15 10.51 -19.17 -3.95
N GLU A 16 9.76 -19.80 -4.85
CA GLU A 16 10.29 -20.30 -6.12
C GLU A 16 10.83 -19.16 -6.99
N ALA A 17 10.09 -18.05 -7.08
CA ALA A 17 10.54 -16.85 -7.80
C ALA A 17 11.85 -16.31 -7.21
N ILE A 18 11.94 -16.17 -5.88
CA ILE A 18 13.16 -15.72 -5.20
C ILE A 18 14.33 -16.68 -5.47
N ALA A 19 14.11 -17.99 -5.45
CA ALA A 19 15.14 -18.99 -5.72
C ALA A 19 15.64 -18.97 -7.17
N THR A 20 14.80 -18.58 -8.12
CA THR A 20 15.16 -18.47 -9.54
C THR A 20 15.82 -17.14 -9.89
N TYR A 21 15.58 -16.09 -9.12
CA TYR A 21 16.21 -14.79 -9.31
C TYR A 21 17.62 -14.80 -8.70
N ASN A 22 18.60 -14.75 -9.57
CA ASN A 22 19.97 -14.59 -9.16
C ASN A 22 20.27 -13.06 -9.12
N ASP A 23 21.05 -12.64 -8.14
CA ASP A 23 21.35 -11.22 -7.82
C ASP A 23 21.88 -10.40 -9.02
N SER A 24 22.46 -11.09 -10.02
CA SER A 24 23.04 -10.47 -11.21
C SER A 24 22.04 -10.24 -12.35
N ILE A 25 20.90 -10.92 -12.37
CA ILE A 25 20.01 -10.93 -13.55
C ILE A 25 18.80 -9.98 -13.39
N ALA A 26 18.17 -9.95 -12.23
CA ALA A 26 16.97 -9.14 -12.03
C ALA A 26 16.74 -8.71 -10.57
N PRO A 27 17.63 -7.91 -10.00
CA PRO A 27 17.53 -7.55 -8.56
C PRO A 27 16.26 -6.75 -8.23
N GLY A 28 15.66 -6.05 -9.20
CA GLY A 28 14.35 -5.41 -9.01
C GLY A 28 13.23 -6.41 -8.75
N ASN A 29 13.25 -7.56 -9.42
CA ASN A 29 12.26 -8.62 -9.20
C ASN A 29 12.42 -9.28 -7.82
N VAL A 30 13.65 -9.40 -7.32
CA VAL A 30 13.93 -9.88 -5.96
C VAL A 30 13.34 -8.94 -4.91
N VAL A 31 13.48 -7.63 -5.11
CA VAL A 31 12.88 -6.61 -4.22
C VAL A 31 11.37 -6.74 -4.18
N ILE A 32 10.74 -6.89 -5.35
CA ILE A 32 9.29 -7.06 -5.45
C ILE A 32 8.85 -8.35 -4.75
N ALA A 33 9.48 -9.48 -5.06
CA ALA A 33 9.11 -10.79 -4.51
C ALA A 33 9.22 -10.84 -2.98
N TYR A 34 10.32 -10.33 -2.39
CA TYR A 34 10.42 -10.21 -0.93
C TYR A 34 9.41 -9.23 -0.34
N GLY A 35 9.10 -8.12 -1.04
CA GLY A 35 8.10 -7.14 -0.61
C GLY A 35 6.70 -7.76 -0.56
N GLU A 36 6.31 -8.50 -1.59
CA GLU A 36 5.04 -9.21 -1.66
C GLU A 36 4.95 -10.32 -0.61
N GLN A 37 6.03 -11.07 -0.40
CA GLN A 37 6.09 -12.10 0.63
C GLN A 37 5.95 -11.50 2.03
N ALA A 38 6.54 -10.34 2.28
CA ALA A 38 6.36 -9.60 3.53
C ALA A 38 4.88 -9.24 3.75
N ASN A 39 4.19 -8.81 2.70
CA ASN A 39 2.76 -8.47 2.77
C ASN A 39 1.91 -9.71 3.08
N LEU A 40 2.15 -10.84 2.40
CA LEU A 40 1.45 -12.09 2.64
C LEU A 40 1.62 -12.58 4.09
N TYR A 41 2.84 -12.55 4.63
CA TYR A 41 3.06 -12.88 6.04
C TYR A 41 2.34 -11.94 7.00
N ALA A 42 2.29 -10.64 6.68
CA ALA A 42 1.56 -9.66 7.50
C ALA A 42 0.05 -9.92 7.51
N GLU A 43 -0.54 -10.32 6.39
CA GLU A 43 -1.95 -10.68 6.31
C GLU A 43 -2.28 -11.96 7.11
N LEU A 44 -1.33 -12.88 7.21
CA LEU A 44 -1.42 -14.08 8.05
C LEU A 44 -1.14 -13.82 9.54
N GLY A 45 -0.79 -12.59 9.93
CA GLY A 45 -0.42 -12.25 11.30
C GLY A 45 0.99 -12.70 11.70
N MET A 46 1.79 -13.17 10.75
CA MET A 46 3.18 -13.65 10.95
C MET A 46 4.15 -12.46 10.87
N TYR A 47 4.04 -11.54 11.82
CA TYR A 47 4.69 -10.22 11.74
C TYR A 47 6.21 -10.27 11.78
N ASP A 48 6.82 -11.19 12.52
CA ASP A 48 8.27 -11.34 12.55
C ASP A 48 8.83 -11.76 11.20
N GLN A 49 8.18 -12.74 10.54
CA GLN A 49 8.53 -13.15 9.18
C GLN A 49 8.29 -12.01 8.17
N ALA A 50 7.18 -11.27 8.32
CA ALA A 50 6.89 -10.12 7.47
C ALA A 50 7.99 -9.05 7.56
N LEU A 51 8.43 -8.71 8.77
CA LEU A 51 9.50 -7.73 8.99
C LEU A 51 10.85 -8.24 8.47
N GLU A 52 11.13 -9.53 8.61
CA GLU A 52 12.35 -10.15 8.06
C GLU A 52 12.38 -10.06 6.53
N MET A 53 11.28 -10.45 5.86
CA MET A 53 11.19 -10.37 4.39
C MET A 53 11.27 -8.92 3.91
N ASN A 54 10.61 -7.99 4.58
CA ASN A 54 10.72 -6.58 4.26
C ASN A 54 12.17 -6.05 4.42
N LYS A 55 12.91 -6.52 5.43
CA LYS A 55 14.31 -6.18 5.63
C LYS A 55 15.19 -6.74 4.50
N LYS A 56 14.95 -7.98 4.05
CA LYS A 56 15.64 -8.56 2.88
C LYS A 56 15.36 -7.73 1.62
N ALA A 57 14.09 -7.37 1.37
CA ALA A 57 13.73 -6.51 0.25
C ALA A 57 14.46 -5.15 0.31
N GLN A 58 14.58 -4.54 1.50
CA GLN A 58 15.32 -3.28 1.67
C GLN A 58 16.81 -3.45 1.35
N TYR A 59 17.44 -4.54 1.78
CA TYR A 59 18.83 -4.83 1.45
C TYR A 59 19.06 -4.87 -0.05
N TYR A 60 18.26 -5.64 -0.79
CA TYR A 60 18.36 -5.72 -2.25
C TYR A 60 18.00 -4.39 -2.95
N SER A 61 17.05 -3.64 -2.42
CA SER A 61 16.72 -2.29 -2.91
C SER A 61 17.93 -1.35 -2.82
N MET A 62 18.66 -1.38 -1.70
CA MET A 62 19.86 -0.54 -1.51
C MET A 62 20.98 -0.89 -2.47
N LEU A 63 21.12 -2.17 -2.87
CA LEU A 63 22.08 -2.60 -3.89
C LEU A 63 21.73 -2.07 -5.29
N LYS A 64 20.51 -1.56 -5.49
CA LYS A 64 19.96 -1.07 -6.77
C LYS A 64 19.46 0.39 -6.65
N ASP A 65 20.32 1.28 -6.24
CA ASP A 65 20.03 2.72 -6.20
C ASP A 65 18.72 3.06 -5.48
N SER A 66 18.39 2.26 -4.44
CA SER A 66 17.15 2.39 -3.65
C SER A 66 15.86 2.15 -4.44
N PHE A 67 15.92 1.33 -5.50
CA PHE A 67 14.72 0.95 -6.27
C PHE A 67 13.64 0.36 -5.36
N GLY A 68 12.42 0.90 -5.45
CA GLY A 68 11.26 0.41 -4.69
C GLY A 68 11.30 0.67 -3.17
N LEU A 69 12.34 1.33 -2.64
CA LEU A 69 12.49 1.56 -1.20
C LEU A 69 11.32 2.36 -0.60
N GLY A 70 10.75 3.30 -1.34
CA GLY A 70 9.55 4.05 -0.93
C GLY A 70 8.34 3.13 -0.72
N ASP A 71 8.13 2.16 -1.60
CA ASP A 71 7.07 1.15 -1.46
C ASP A 71 7.35 0.19 -0.29
N LEU A 72 8.62 -0.18 -0.05
CA LEU A 72 8.99 -1.03 1.07
C LEU A 72 8.73 -0.37 2.43
N TYR A 73 8.92 0.94 2.54
CA TYR A 73 8.52 1.68 3.74
C TYR A 73 7.00 1.70 3.91
N ARG A 74 6.23 1.83 2.84
CA ARG A 74 4.77 1.72 2.87
C ARG A 74 4.31 0.33 3.33
N TYR A 75 4.90 -0.75 2.81
CA TYR A 75 4.62 -2.12 3.28
C TYR A 75 4.98 -2.31 4.75
N ARG A 76 6.11 -1.75 5.20
CA ARG A 76 6.49 -1.79 6.61
C ARG A 76 5.49 -1.04 7.50
N ALA A 77 4.98 0.10 7.05
CA ALA A 77 3.91 0.81 7.73
C ALA A 77 2.64 -0.04 7.85
N GLN A 78 2.28 -0.79 6.82
CA GLN A 78 1.14 -1.70 6.84
C GLN A 78 1.33 -2.86 7.83
N ILE A 79 2.53 -3.44 7.91
CA ILE A 79 2.85 -4.44 8.94
C ILE A 79 2.62 -3.86 10.34
N PHE A 80 3.16 -2.66 10.63
CA PHE A 80 2.97 -2.00 11.92
C PHE A 80 1.52 -1.59 12.19
N ARG A 81 0.74 -1.28 11.15
CA ARG A 81 -0.69 -1.03 11.25
C ARG A 81 -1.43 -2.28 11.73
N ASN A 82 -1.12 -3.45 11.17
CA ASN A 82 -1.68 -4.73 11.60
C ASN A 82 -1.27 -5.09 13.05
N MET A 83 -0.09 -4.63 13.48
CA MET A 83 0.38 -4.73 14.87
C MET A 83 -0.19 -3.65 15.80
N ASN A 84 -1.05 -2.76 15.31
CA ASN A 84 -1.61 -1.61 16.04
C ASN A 84 -0.54 -0.65 16.63
N GLN A 85 0.58 -0.47 15.94
CA GLN A 85 1.69 0.39 16.36
C GLN A 85 1.65 1.75 15.64
N LYS A 86 0.76 2.64 16.09
CA LYS A 86 0.44 3.92 15.45
C LYS A 86 1.67 4.77 15.09
N ASP A 87 2.60 4.96 16.02
CA ASP A 87 3.77 5.82 15.80
C ASP A 87 4.68 5.27 14.71
N SER A 88 4.89 3.96 14.69
CA SER A 88 5.65 3.27 13.64
C SER A 88 4.99 3.41 12.28
N VAL A 89 3.65 3.30 12.19
CA VAL A 89 2.90 3.48 10.94
C VAL A 89 3.23 4.84 10.31
N PHE A 90 3.00 5.92 11.05
CA PHE A 90 3.22 7.27 10.51
C PHE A 90 4.70 7.62 10.32
N HIS A 91 5.59 7.01 11.09
CA HIS A 91 7.03 7.13 10.85
C HIS A 91 7.42 6.59 9.47
N TYR A 92 7.03 5.36 9.14
CA TYR A 92 7.40 4.73 7.88
C TYR A 92 6.68 5.32 6.68
N LEU A 93 5.42 5.76 6.80
CA LEU A 93 4.72 6.47 5.72
C LEU A 93 5.42 7.79 5.38
N ARG A 94 5.88 8.56 6.39
CA ARG A 94 6.66 9.79 6.15
C ARG A 94 8.01 9.50 5.47
N LEU A 95 8.69 8.41 5.84
CA LEU A 95 9.92 8.01 5.17
C LEU A 95 9.67 7.65 3.70
N GLY A 96 8.62 6.90 3.41
CA GLY A 96 8.22 6.52 2.06
C GLY A 96 7.87 7.73 1.20
N GLU A 97 7.09 8.67 1.73
CA GLU A 97 6.74 9.91 1.05
C GLU A 97 7.99 10.76 0.76
N LYS A 98 8.83 11.00 1.77
CA LYS A 98 10.07 11.77 1.63
C LYS A 98 11.00 11.19 0.57
N LEU A 99 11.18 9.88 0.57
CA LEU A 99 12.02 9.20 -0.43
C LEU A 99 11.43 9.33 -1.83
N SER A 100 10.11 9.16 -1.96
CA SER A 100 9.41 9.34 -3.23
C SER A 100 9.55 10.76 -3.78
N MET A 101 9.58 11.78 -2.90
CA MET A 101 9.88 13.17 -3.29
C MET A 101 11.31 13.31 -3.80
N ILE A 102 12.30 12.75 -3.10
CA ILE A 102 13.71 12.79 -3.51
C ILE A 102 13.90 12.13 -4.88
N GLN A 103 13.19 11.03 -5.12
CA GLN A 103 13.24 10.28 -6.38
C GLN A 103 12.38 10.91 -7.50
N ASN A 104 11.75 12.05 -7.26
CA ASN A 104 10.79 12.68 -8.18
C ASN A 104 9.67 11.73 -8.64
N SER A 105 9.29 10.77 -7.78
CA SER A 105 8.22 9.82 -8.04
C SER A 105 6.87 10.37 -7.61
N PHE A 106 6.18 11.08 -8.52
CA PHE A 106 4.85 11.61 -8.25
C PHE A 106 3.87 10.50 -7.81
N LYS A 107 3.90 9.34 -8.49
CA LYS A 107 3.10 8.17 -8.11
C LYS A 107 3.42 7.70 -6.68
N GLY A 108 4.70 7.60 -6.32
CA GLY A 108 5.12 7.17 -4.98
C GLY A 108 4.64 8.12 -3.88
N VAL A 109 4.75 9.44 -4.08
CA VAL A 109 4.23 10.45 -3.16
C VAL A 109 2.72 10.30 -2.97
N PHE A 110 1.98 10.17 -4.09
CA PHE A 110 0.53 10.03 -4.06
C PHE A 110 0.10 8.79 -3.29
N VAL A 111 0.69 7.63 -3.58
CA VAL A 111 0.33 6.35 -2.94
C VAL A 111 0.63 6.38 -1.44
N ASN A 112 1.76 6.96 -1.02
CA ASN A 112 2.07 7.12 0.40
C ASN A 112 1.06 8.03 1.12
N LYS A 113 0.62 9.11 0.47
CA LYS A 113 -0.44 9.99 1.01
C LYS A 113 -1.78 9.27 1.14
N VAL A 114 -2.19 8.51 0.12
CA VAL A 114 -3.43 7.71 0.16
C VAL A 114 -3.39 6.69 1.30
N GLU A 115 -2.25 6.01 1.50
CA GLU A 115 -2.08 5.08 2.62
C GLU A 115 -2.07 5.81 3.98
N THR A 116 -1.57 7.04 4.03
CA THR A 116 -1.65 7.88 5.23
C THR A 116 -3.10 8.23 5.56
N VAL A 117 -3.93 8.55 4.56
CA VAL A 117 -5.39 8.75 4.75
C VAL A 117 -6.02 7.49 5.31
N ASN A 118 -5.75 6.33 4.68
CA ASN A 118 -6.27 5.04 5.15
C ASN A 118 -5.87 4.75 6.60
N SER A 119 -4.62 5.02 6.94
CA SER A 119 -4.12 4.82 8.31
C SER A 119 -4.75 5.78 9.34
N TYR A 120 -5.04 7.02 8.96
CA TYR A 120 -5.76 7.95 9.84
C TYR A 120 -7.19 7.48 10.16
N LEU A 121 -7.85 6.77 9.24
CA LEU A 121 -9.22 6.27 9.45
C LEU A 121 -9.33 5.18 10.53
N ASP A 122 -8.21 4.53 10.87
CA ASP A 122 -8.18 3.52 11.93
C ASP A 122 -8.10 4.16 13.34
N TYR A 123 -7.88 5.49 13.41
CA TYR A 123 -7.74 6.22 14.67
C TYR A 123 -8.78 7.34 14.77
N PRO A 124 -9.80 7.22 15.65
CA PRO A 124 -10.89 8.19 15.77
C PRO A 124 -10.42 9.64 15.92
N ASP A 125 -9.36 9.86 16.70
CA ASP A 125 -8.78 11.20 16.94
C ASP A 125 -8.14 11.82 15.67
N SER A 126 -8.06 11.06 14.59
CA SER A 126 -7.37 11.46 13.36
C SER A 126 -8.30 11.59 12.15
N LEU A 127 -9.61 11.42 12.34
CA LEU A 127 -10.60 11.46 11.24
C LEU A 127 -10.60 12.78 10.46
N GLU A 128 -10.50 13.91 11.17
CA GLU A 128 -10.42 15.22 10.52
C GLU A 128 -9.14 15.35 9.69
N LYS A 129 -8.01 14.82 10.18
CA LYS A 129 -6.75 14.77 9.42
C LYS A 129 -6.87 13.90 8.19
N ALA A 130 -7.56 12.76 8.27
CA ALA A 130 -7.84 11.90 7.13
C ALA A 130 -8.62 12.67 6.05
N LEU A 131 -9.69 13.36 6.44
CA LEU A 131 -10.53 14.14 5.54
C LEU A 131 -9.75 15.28 4.87
N GLN A 132 -9.03 16.09 5.65
CA GLN A 132 -8.22 17.20 5.14
C GLN A 132 -7.14 16.72 4.16
N LEU A 133 -6.42 15.64 4.50
CA LEU A 133 -5.40 15.08 3.63
C LEU A 133 -6.03 14.54 2.34
N ALA A 134 -7.12 13.76 2.43
CA ALA A 134 -7.80 13.23 1.26
C ALA A 134 -8.27 14.33 0.29
N LEU A 135 -8.87 15.39 0.81
CA LEU A 135 -9.29 16.54 0.00
C LEU A 135 -8.10 17.26 -0.65
N SER A 136 -6.97 17.36 0.03
CA SER A 136 -5.77 17.99 -0.52
C SER A 136 -5.15 17.22 -1.69
N ILE A 137 -5.39 15.90 -1.76
CA ILE A 137 -4.86 15.03 -2.82
C ILE A 137 -5.79 14.98 -4.06
N CYS A 138 -7.09 15.26 -3.89
CA CYS A 138 -8.07 15.17 -4.97
C CYS A 138 -7.69 15.91 -6.27
N PRO A 139 -7.11 17.13 -6.26
CA PRO A 139 -6.70 17.82 -7.48
C PRO A 139 -5.66 17.08 -8.30
N ASP A 140 -4.83 16.26 -7.65
CA ASP A 140 -3.70 15.54 -8.29
C ASP A 140 -4.14 14.26 -9.00
N THR A 141 -5.42 13.87 -8.88
CA THR A 141 -5.92 12.59 -9.41
C THR A 141 -5.87 12.47 -10.93
N VAL A 142 -5.80 13.58 -11.67
CA VAL A 142 -5.78 13.57 -13.15
C VAL A 142 -4.62 12.75 -13.69
N ARG A 143 -3.46 12.78 -13.02
CA ARG A 143 -2.22 12.08 -13.42
C ARG A 143 -2.08 10.70 -12.81
N MET A 144 -3.08 10.23 -12.04
CA MET A 144 -2.99 8.98 -11.30
C MET A 144 -3.60 7.81 -12.06
N PRO A 145 -3.05 6.60 -11.88
CA PRO A 145 -3.66 5.39 -12.40
C PRO A 145 -5.03 5.16 -11.75
N GLN A 146 -5.92 4.49 -12.48
CA GLN A 146 -7.31 4.29 -12.06
C GLN A 146 -7.43 3.60 -10.69
N TRP A 147 -6.57 2.62 -10.40
CA TRP A 147 -6.58 1.93 -9.12
C TRP A 147 -6.28 2.87 -7.92
N ALA A 148 -5.42 3.88 -8.11
CA ALA A 148 -5.09 4.83 -7.05
C ALA A 148 -6.22 5.83 -6.82
N LYS A 149 -6.93 6.22 -7.90
CA LYS A 149 -8.15 7.06 -7.79
C LYS A 149 -9.26 6.34 -7.04
N TYR A 150 -9.47 5.07 -7.36
CA TYR A 150 -10.43 4.22 -6.67
C TYR A 150 -10.12 4.16 -5.17
N GLN A 151 -8.88 3.90 -4.77
CA GLN A 151 -8.50 3.85 -3.36
C GLN A 151 -8.74 5.20 -2.65
N LEU A 152 -8.37 6.32 -3.28
CA LEU A 152 -8.64 7.64 -2.71
C LEU A 152 -10.14 7.89 -2.51
N ASN A 153 -10.97 7.59 -3.52
CA ASN A 153 -12.42 7.75 -3.43
C ASN A 153 -13.02 6.87 -2.33
N LEU A 154 -12.56 5.63 -2.19
CA LEU A 154 -12.98 4.73 -1.13
C LEU A 154 -12.64 5.30 0.26
N HIS A 155 -11.40 5.75 0.45
CA HIS A 155 -10.97 6.27 1.75
C HIS A 155 -11.61 7.63 2.07
N LEU A 156 -11.77 8.51 1.08
CA LEU A 156 -12.51 9.78 1.25
C LEU A 156 -13.97 9.51 1.59
N GLY A 157 -14.61 8.57 0.91
CA GLY A 157 -15.98 8.14 1.22
C GLY A 157 -16.12 7.64 2.65
N ARG A 158 -15.18 6.78 3.11
CA ARG A 158 -15.14 6.31 4.50
C ARG A 158 -14.95 7.46 5.49
N ALA A 159 -14.05 8.41 5.21
CA ALA A 159 -13.85 9.60 6.05
C ALA A 159 -15.13 10.45 6.16
N LEU A 160 -15.84 10.64 5.07
CA LEU A 160 -17.10 11.39 5.04
C LEU A 160 -18.20 10.69 5.84
N LEU A 161 -18.33 9.35 5.73
CA LEU A 161 -19.28 8.58 6.53
C LEU A 161 -18.98 8.72 8.03
N GLN A 162 -17.73 8.56 8.42
CA GLN A 162 -17.32 8.63 9.83
C GLN A 162 -17.46 10.05 10.41
N THR A 163 -17.51 11.09 9.56
CA THR A 163 -17.73 12.48 9.96
C THR A 163 -19.18 12.94 9.80
N GLY A 164 -20.13 12.03 9.57
CA GLY A 164 -21.57 12.33 9.49
C GLY A 164 -22.04 12.90 8.15
N LYS A 165 -21.22 12.88 7.11
CA LYS A 165 -21.58 13.35 5.75
C LYS A 165 -22.02 12.17 4.87
N GLU A 166 -23.07 11.48 5.29
CA GLU A 166 -23.48 10.17 4.77
C GLU A 166 -23.70 10.15 3.25
N GLN A 167 -24.52 11.05 2.70
CA GLN A 167 -24.84 11.02 1.26
C GLN A 167 -23.61 11.16 0.38
N ASN A 168 -22.72 12.08 0.72
CA ASN A 168 -21.47 12.29 -0.03
C ASN A 168 -20.53 11.09 0.11
N GLY A 169 -20.49 10.49 1.31
CA GLY A 169 -19.67 9.31 1.59
C GLY A 169 -20.13 8.10 0.78
N ILE A 170 -21.44 7.80 0.78
CA ILE A 170 -22.05 6.71 0.01
C ILE A 170 -21.76 6.91 -1.49
N HIS A 171 -22.01 8.09 -2.04
CA HIS A 171 -21.77 8.38 -3.46
C HIS A 171 -20.32 8.10 -3.90
N LEU A 172 -19.33 8.46 -3.07
CA LEU A 172 -17.93 8.20 -3.38
C LEU A 172 -17.56 6.72 -3.28
N ILE A 173 -18.15 5.98 -2.34
CA ILE A 173 -17.93 4.53 -2.22
C ILE A 173 -18.54 3.80 -3.42
N ASP A 174 -19.76 4.16 -3.82
CA ASP A 174 -20.42 3.59 -5.00
C ASP A 174 -19.60 3.85 -6.28
N ARG A 175 -19.08 5.07 -6.42
CA ARG A 175 -18.19 5.42 -7.52
C ARG A 175 -16.89 4.59 -7.49
N ALA A 176 -16.29 4.40 -6.33
CA ALA A 176 -15.11 3.57 -6.17
C ALA A 176 -15.40 2.10 -6.52
N ALA A 177 -16.55 1.57 -6.12
CA ALA A 177 -16.99 0.23 -6.48
C ALA A 177 -17.16 0.08 -8.01
N GLN A 178 -17.76 1.07 -8.67
CA GLN A 178 -17.91 1.06 -10.12
C GLN A 178 -16.56 1.13 -10.85
N ASP A 179 -15.63 1.95 -10.37
CA ASP A 179 -14.26 2.03 -10.89
C ASP A 179 -13.54 0.70 -10.80
N LEU A 180 -13.71 -0.03 -9.68
CA LEU A 180 -13.12 -1.37 -9.48
C LEU A 180 -13.69 -2.41 -10.45
N ILE A 181 -15.01 -2.39 -10.65
CA ILE A 181 -15.68 -3.27 -11.60
C ILE A 181 -15.13 -3.02 -13.02
N ASN A 182 -15.05 -1.75 -13.42
CA ASN A 182 -14.55 -1.38 -14.75
C ASN A 182 -13.09 -1.82 -14.97
N MET A 183 -12.23 -1.72 -13.94
CA MET A 183 -10.84 -2.20 -14.02
C MET A 183 -10.77 -3.71 -14.26
N LYS A 184 -11.56 -4.51 -13.52
CA LYS A 184 -11.59 -5.98 -13.71
C LYS A 184 -12.07 -6.38 -15.11
N PHE A 185 -13.03 -5.66 -15.68
CA PHE A 185 -13.48 -5.90 -17.06
C PHE A 185 -12.43 -5.59 -18.12
N MET A 186 -11.52 -4.64 -17.85
CA MET A 186 -10.44 -4.29 -18.79
C MET A 186 -9.27 -5.27 -18.73
N GLU A 187 -8.98 -5.85 -17.57
CA GLU A 187 -7.93 -6.87 -17.37
C GLU A 187 -8.31 -8.25 -17.96
N GLY A 188 -9.61 -8.52 -18.12
CA GLY A 188 -10.12 -9.78 -18.67
C GLY A 188 -10.23 -9.79 -20.22
N ARG A 189 -9.73 -8.78 -20.92
CA ARG A 189 -9.66 -8.67 -22.39
C ARG A 189 -8.23 -8.71 -22.88
#